data_ea06e655d29e9e9e3e66af7462d290a3
#
_entry.id   ea06e655d29e9e9e3e66af7462d290a3
#
_cell.length_a   1.000
_cell.length_b   1.000
_cell.length_c   1.000
_cell.angle_alpha   90.00
_cell.angle_beta   90.00
_cell.angle_gamma   90.00
#
_symmetry.space_group_name_H-M   'P 1'
#
loop_
_entity.id
_entity.type
_entity.pdbx_description
1 polymer ?
#
loop_
_entity_poly.entity_id
_entity_poly.type
_entity_poly.pdbx_seq_one_letter_code
_entity_poly.pdbx_strand_id
1 'polypeptide(L)'
;MHAAKAEPQAKKLRKQAGTWLKELRARAGLSQIELAEVLGFKYYTFISQVENGFGRVPTESLETWARALGVEPSIFARELLVYYDPELHRLLFEVKR
;
A
#
# COMPACT_ATOMS: atom_id res chain seq x y z
N MET A 1 -25.83 -0.78 -12.00
CA MET A 1 -25.36 -0.98 -11.61
C MET A 1 -24.70 -0.88 -10.80
N HIS A 2 -24.15 -1.11 -10.32
CA HIS A 2 -23.66 -0.94 -9.69
C HIS A 2 -22.57 -1.23 -9.23
N ALA A 3 -21.78 -0.97 -9.67
CA ALA A 3 -20.37 -1.10 -9.47
C ALA A 3 -20.03 -1.07 -7.99
N ALA A 4 -20.75 -0.28 -7.30
CA ALA A 4 -20.55 -0.18 -5.86
C ALA A 4 -20.64 -1.53 -5.18
N LYS A 5 -21.27 -2.47 -5.83
CA LYS A 5 -21.47 -3.79 -5.23
C LYS A 5 -20.18 -4.55 -5.06
N ALA A 6 -19.17 -4.27 -5.85
CA ALA A 6 -17.90 -4.96 -5.74
C ALA A 6 -17.04 -4.43 -4.61
N GLU A 7 -17.42 -3.31 -4.07
CA GLU A 7 -16.56 -2.58 -3.18
C GLU A 7 -16.29 -3.23 -1.83
N PRO A 8 -17.18 -4.06 -1.24
CA PRO A 8 -16.82 -4.70 0.02
C PRO A 8 -15.53 -5.48 -0.04
N GLN A 9 -15.29 -6.20 -1.13
CA GLN A 9 -14.05 -6.95 -1.29
C GLN A 9 -12.87 -6.01 -1.46
N ALA A 10 -13.02 -5.00 -2.28
CA ALA A 10 -11.94 -4.05 -2.51
C ALA A 10 -11.59 -3.28 -1.25
N LYS A 11 -12.59 -2.88 -0.48
CA LYS A 11 -12.35 -2.20 0.79
C LYS A 11 -11.60 -3.07 1.77
N LYS A 12 -11.97 -4.34 1.84
CA LYS A 12 -11.30 -5.28 2.74
C LYS A 12 -9.83 -5.42 2.36
N LEU A 13 -9.56 -5.56 1.08
CA LEU A 13 -8.19 -5.70 0.60
C LEU A 13 -7.38 -4.44 0.87
N ARG A 14 -7.95 -3.27 0.67
CA ARG A 14 -7.25 -2.02 0.96
C ARG A 14 -6.93 -1.88 2.44
N LYS A 15 -7.84 -2.31 3.27
CA LYS A 15 -7.60 -2.27 4.71
C LYS A 15 -6.48 -3.21 5.09
N GLN A 16 -6.45 -4.39 4.47
CA GLN A 16 -5.37 -5.34 4.71
C GLN A 16 -4.03 -4.77 4.23
N ALA A 17 -4.02 -4.10 3.09
CA ALA A 17 -2.82 -3.42 2.62
C ALA A 17 -2.35 -2.39 3.64
N GLY A 18 -3.29 -1.62 4.17
CA GLY A 18 -2.96 -0.61 5.17
C GLY A 18 -2.34 -1.21 6.42
N THR A 19 -2.87 -2.33 6.87
CA THR A 19 -2.32 -3.04 8.01
C THR A 19 -0.89 -3.50 7.73
N TRP A 20 -0.65 -4.05 6.55
CA TRP A 20 0.67 -4.48 6.16
C TRP A 20 1.66 -3.31 6.12
N LEU A 21 1.23 -2.18 5.56
CA LEU A 21 2.07 -0.99 5.52
C LEU A 21 2.40 -0.48 6.91
N LYS A 22 1.42 -0.50 7.80
CA LYS A 22 1.64 -0.09 9.18
C LYS A 22 2.68 -0.98 9.86
N GLU A 23 2.62 -2.28 9.59
CA GLU A 23 3.61 -3.21 10.14
C GLU A 23 5.00 -2.92 9.61
N LEU A 24 5.12 -2.63 8.32
CA LEU A 24 6.41 -2.27 7.73
C LEU A 24 6.96 -1.00 8.37
N ARG A 25 6.08 -0.02 8.58
CA ARG A 25 6.49 1.23 9.20
C ARG A 25 7.00 0.97 10.62
N ALA A 26 6.28 0.15 11.37
CA ALA A 26 6.69 -0.16 12.75
C ALA A 26 8.04 -0.88 12.77
N ARG A 27 8.26 -1.80 11.85
CA ARG A 27 9.53 -2.49 11.75
C ARG A 27 10.68 -1.54 11.40
N ALA A 28 10.37 -0.52 10.61
CA ALA A 28 11.35 0.49 10.25
C ALA A 28 11.62 1.47 11.40
N GLY A 29 10.85 1.36 12.49
CA GLY A 29 11.04 2.23 13.64
C GLY A 29 10.51 3.63 13.46
N LEU A 30 9.56 3.82 12.54
CA LEU A 30 9.07 5.15 12.21
C LEU A 30 7.65 5.34 12.72
N SER A 31 7.37 6.54 13.27
CA SER A 31 6.01 6.96 13.53
C SER A 31 5.39 7.44 12.21
N GLN A 32 4.07 7.65 12.21
CA GLN A 32 3.41 8.21 11.03
C GLN A 32 3.98 9.59 10.68
N ILE A 33 4.25 10.40 11.70
CA ILE A 33 4.82 11.73 11.48
C ILE A 33 6.20 11.62 10.87
N GLU A 34 7.02 10.70 11.39
CA GLU A 34 8.37 10.52 10.86
C GLU A 34 8.35 10.02 9.42
N LEU A 35 7.46 9.08 9.11
CA LEU A 35 7.36 8.62 7.74
C LEU A 35 6.93 9.73 6.81
N ALA A 36 5.96 10.54 7.25
CA ALA A 36 5.52 11.68 6.46
C ALA A 36 6.68 12.62 6.17
N GLU A 37 7.52 12.87 7.17
CA GLU A 37 8.69 13.73 6.99
C GLU A 37 9.65 13.15 5.95
N VAL A 38 9.94 11.86 6.05
CA VAL A 38 10.84 11.21 5.11
C VAL A 38 10.30 11.30 3.68
N LEU A 39 8.97 11.17 3.55
CA LEU A 39 8.33 11.20 2.24
C LEU A 39 8.06 12.62 1.72
N GLY A 40 8.36 13.63 2.54
CA GLY A 40 8.19 15.02 2.13
C GLY A 40 6.77 15.54 2.27
N PHE A 41 5.94 14.87 3.05
CA PHE A 41 4.58 15.36 3.32
C PHE A 41 4.59 16.33 4.50
N LYS A 42 3.80 17.37 4.38
CA LYS A 42 3.70 18.35 5.43
C LYS A 42 2.97 17.78 6.66
N TYR A 43 1.98 16.91 6.42
CA TYR A 43 1.17 16.34 7.49
C TYR A 43 1.13 14.83 7.36
N TYR A 44 0.89 14.15 8.47
CA TYR A 44 0.83 12.70 8.50
C TYR A 44 -0.54 12.16 8.03
N THR A 45 -1.48 13.04 7.73
CA THR A 45 -2.85 12.63 7.41
C THR A 45 -2.92 11.61 6.28
N PHE A 46 -2.13 11.81 5.24
CA PHE A 46 -2.16 10.87 4.11
C PHE A 46 -1.66 9.49 4.51
N ILE A 47 -0.63 9.45 5.36
CA ILE A 47 -0.14 8.16 5.88
C ILE A 47 -1.26 7.44 6.62
N SER A 48 -1.95 8.16 7.48
CA SER A 48 -3.05 7.60 8.26
C SER A 48 -4.15 7.06 7.34
N GLN A 49 -4.51 7.81 6.31
CA GLN A 49 -5.54 7.37 5.37
C GLN A 49 -5.15 6.10 4.65
N VAL A 50 -3.90 6.02 4.19
CA VAL A 50 -3.41 4.83 3.49
C VAL A 50 -3.42 3.62 4.43
N GLU A 51 -2.99 3.81 5.67
CA GLU A 51 -2.92 2.70 6.62
C GLU A 51 -4.29 2.24 7.07
N ASN A 52 -5.30 3.10 6.99
CA ASN A 52 -6.67 2.74 7.36
C ASN A 52 -7.50 2.27 6.17
N GLY A 53 -6.89 2.22 4.99
CA GLY A 53 -7.58 1.69 3.81
C GLY A 53 -8.43 2.71 3.07
N PHE A 54 -8.32 3.99 3.43
CA PHE A 54 -9.09 5.06 2.77
C PHE A 54 -8.33 5.68 1.61
N GLY A 55 -7.05 5.38 1.48
CA GLY A 55 -6.23 5.83 0.38
C GLY A 55 -5.32 4.71 -0.05
N ARG A 56 -4.49 4.98 -1.03
CA ARG A 56 -3.52 4.00 -1.47
C ARG A 56 -2.22 4.69 -1.82
N VAL A 57 -1.13 3.93 -1.79
CA VAL A 57 0.17 4.45 -2.24
C VAL A 57 0.08 4.67 -3.74
N PRO A 58 0.30 5.90 -4.21
CA PRO A 58 0.26 6.15 -5.66
C PRO A 58 1.36 5.37 -6.37
N THR A 59 1.07 4.94 -7.59
CA THR A 59 2.04 4.15 -8.36
C THR A 59 3.37 4.89 -8.51
N GLU A 60 3.32 6.18 -8.77
CA GLU A 60 4.53 6.96 -8.98
C GLU A 60 5.33 7.15 -7.71
N SER A 61 4.77 6.82 -6.55
CA SER A 61 5.45 6.97 -5.27
C SER A 61 5.92 5.65 -4.68
N LEU A 62 5.71 4.55 -5.38
CA LEU A 62 6.02 3.22 -4.85
C LEU A 62 7.49 3.09 -4.45
N GLU A 63 8.38 3.54 -5.29
CA GLU A 63 9.80 3.41 -5.00
C GLU A 63 10.20 4.24 -3.78
N THR A 64 9.69 5.45 -3.69
CA THR A 64 10.01 6.34 -2.58
C THR A 64 9.52 5.75 -1.24
N TRP A 65 8.30 5.21 -1.24
CA TRP A 65 7.77 4.57 -0.04
C TRP A 65 8.58 3.34 0.33
N ALA A 66 8.91 2.51 -0.67
CA ALA A 66 9.67 1.30 -0.40
C ALA A 66 11.00 1.62 0.26
N ARG A 67 11.71 2.60 -0.27
CA ARG A 67 13.00 2.97 0.29
C ARG A 67 12.88 3.53 1.69
N ALA A 68 11.85 4.34 1.94
CA ALA A 68 11.60 4.88 3.27
C ALA A 68 11.34 3.77 4.28
N LEU A 69 10.67 2.71 3.84
CA LEU A 69 10.32 1.58 4.71
C LEU A 69 11.40 0.50 4.75
N GLY A 70 12.47 0.66 3.98
CA GLY A 70 13.56 -0.30 3.96
C GLY A 70 13.23 -1.58 3.23
N VAL A 71 12.34 -1.51 2.25
CA VAL A 71 11.94 -2.68 1.47
C VAL A 71 12.41 -2.49 0.03
N GLU A 72 12.84 -3.59 -0.58
CA GLU A 72 13.27 -3.52 -1.97
C GLU A 72 12.07 -3.13 -2.84
N PRO A 73 12.21 -2.11 -3.72
CA PRO A 73 11.04 -1.55 -4.42
C PRO A 73 10.22 -2.54 -5.23
N SER A 74 10.86 -3.47 -5.94
CA SER A 74 10.08 -4.42 -6.75
C SER A 74 9.29 -5.37 -5.88
N ILE A 75 9.83 -5.76 -4.73
CA ILE A 75 9.13 -6.61 -3.78
C ILE A 75 7.95 -5.85 -3.18
N PHE A 76 8.19 -4.59 -2.82
CA PHE A 76 7.15 -3.74 -2.24
C PHE A 76 5.97 -3.57 -3.21
N ALA A 77 6.28 -3.23 -4.47
CA ALA A 77 5.25 -3.01 -5.47
C ALA A 77 4.47 -4.30 -5.75
N ARG A 78 5.19 -5.41 -5.89
CA ARG A 78 4.56 -6.70 -6.16
C ARG A 78 3.60 -7.09 -5.02
N GLU A 79 4.03 -6.89 -3.79
CA GLU A 79 3.20 -7.24 -2.65
C GLU A 79 1.95 -6.35 -2.58
N LEU A 80 2.10 -5.05 -2.83
CA LEU A 80 0.94 -4.15 -2.82
C LEU A 80 -0.07 -4.51 -3.89
N LEU A 81 0.38 -5.01 -5.04
CA LEU A 81 -0.56 -5.43 -6.08
C LEU A 81 -1.51 -6.52 -5.60
N VAL A 82 -1.04 -7.39 -4.71
CA VAL A 82 -1.91 -8.44 -4.16
C VAL A 82 -3.18 -7.83 -3.57
N TYR A 83 -3.04 -6.69 -2.92
CA TYR A 83 -4.16 -6.04 -2.25
C TYR A 83 -4.87 -5.03 -3.14
N TYR A 84 -4.09 -4.21 -3.87
CA TYR A 84 -4.67 -3.12 -4.63
C TYR A 84 -5.24 -3.56 -5.96
N ASP A 85 -4.65 -4.58 -6.57
CA ASP A 85 -5.07 -5.03 -7.89
C ASP A 85 -4.77 -6.52 -8.04
N PRO A 86 -5.53 -7.36 -7.32
CA PRO A 86 -5.23 -8.79 -7.29
C PRO A 86 -5.31 -9.47 -8.65
N GLU A 87 -6.18 -8.99 -9.52
CA GLU A 87 -6.27 -9.58 -10.85
C GLU A 87 -5.02 -9.31 -11.67
N LEU A 88 -4.51 -8.09 -11.60
CA LEU A 88 -3.29 -7.75 -12.31
C LEU A 88 -2.11 -8.54 -11.73
N HIS A 89 -2.06 -8.67 -10.41
CA HIS A 89 -1.02 -9.47 -9.79
C HIS A 89 -1.06 -10.91 -10.31
N ARG A 90 -2.25 -11.49 -10.37
CA ARG A 90 -2.40 -12.85 -10.85
C ARG A 90 -1.90 -13.00 -12.30
N LEU A 91 -2.27 -12.04 -13.13
CA LEU A 91 -1.89 -12.09 -14.55
C LEU A 91 -0.39 -11.92 -14.75
N LEU A 92 0.25 -11.12 -13.91
CA LEU A 92 1.67 -10.84 -14.07
C LEU A 92 2.57 -11.91 -13.45
N PHE A 93 2.15 -12.49 -12.32
CA PHE A 93 3.07 -13.28 -11.51
C PHE A 93 2.68 -14.72 -11.30
N GLU A 94 1.44 -15.11 -11.58
CA GLU A 94 1.02 -16.48 -11.39
C GLU A 94 1.06 -17.20 -12.73
N VAL A 95 1.91 -18.19 -12.79
CA VAL A 95 2.11 -18.92 -14.04
C VAL A 95 1.02 -19.95 -14.23
N LYS A 96 0.46 -19.98 -15.42
CA LYS A 96 -0.55 -20.97 -15.78
C LYS A 96 0.05 -22.07 -16.62
N ARG A 97 -0.46 -23.24 -16.44
CA ARG A 97 -0.02 -24.39 -17.20
C ARG A 97 -1.08 -24.84 -18.17
#